data_7fdb22757be4fa9f7544b20b8b509f4e
#
_entry.id   7fdb22757be4fa9f7544b20b8b509f4e
#
_cell.length_a   1.000
_cell.length_b   1.000
_cell.length_c   1.000
_cell.angle_alpha   90.00
_cell.angle_beta   90.00
_cell.angle_gamma   90.00
#
_symmetry.space_group_name_H-M   'P 1'
#
loop_
_entity.id
_entity.type
_entity.pdbx_description
1 polymer ?
#
loop_
_entity_poly.entity_id
_entity_poly.type
_entity_poly.pdbx_seq_one_letter_code
_entity_poly.pdbx_strand_id
1 'polypeptide(L)'
;MKEKIIISLILSLSVILVFKSTEAHQPVLNSEKSNSVEEPYIIEEPEVSKAIFAELKGEPHYYRIDSNTKFKFYAGITTPKIDNCPLTKKFPLDVLDSDFELIKKKDGENFNWWP
;
A
#
# COMPACT_ATOMS: atom_id res chain seq x y z
N MET A 1 -17.23 22.30 -43.92
CA MET A 1 -17.23 22.81 -42.53
C MET A 1 -17.72 21.78 -41.53
N LYS A 2 -18.83 21.11 -41.73
CA LYS A 2 -19.41 20.13 -40.78
C LYS A 2 -18.48 18.96 -40.51
N GLU A 3 -17.80 18.40 -41.52
CA GLU A 3 -16.87 17.29 -41.39
C GLU A 3 -15.65 17.63 -40.50
N LYS A 4 -15.08 18.82 -40.69
CA LYS A 4 -13.94 19.28 -39.87
C LYS A 4 -14.31 19.48 -38.39
N ILE A 5 -15.54 19.91 -38.11
CA ILE A 5 -16.06 20.07 -36.75
C ILE A 5 -16.26 18.71 -36.11
N ILE A 6 -16.79 17.74 -36.84
CA ILE A 6 -17.00 16.36 -36.34
C ILE A 6 -15.65 15.71 -36.01
N ILE A 7 -14.67 15.80 -36.90
CA ILE A 7 -13.32 15.25 -36.69
C ILE A 7 -12.65 15.90 -35.46
N SER A 8 -12.76 17.22 -35.33
CA SER A 8 -12.23 17.93 -34.16
C SER A 8 -12.90 17.52 -32.87
N LEU A 9 -14.22 17.27 -32.88
CA LEU A 9 -14.99 16.82 -31.72
C LEU A 9 -14.60 15.39 -31.31
N ILE A 10 -14.41 14.50 -32.28
CA ILE A 10 -13.98 13.12 -32.02
C ILE A 10 -12.56 13.10 -31.48
N LEU A 11 -11.67 13.93 -32.03
CA LEU A 11 -10.27 14.02 -31.55
C LEU A 11 -10.20 14.56 -30.11
N SER A 12 -11.01 15.58 -29.77
CA SER A 12 -11.05 16.10 -28.40
C SER A 12 -11.67 15.12 -27.40
N LEU A 13 -12.69 14.36 -27.81
CA LEU A 13 -13.33 13.34 -26.98
C LEU A 13 -12.39 12.17 -26.73
N SER A 14 -11.57 11.77 -27.70
CA SER A 14 -10.59 10.68 -27.51
C SER A 14 -9.46 11.06 -26.55
N VAL A 15 -9.06 12.33 -26.49
CA VAL A 15 -8.05 12.80 -25.53
C VAL A 15 -8.58 12.75 -24.09
N ILE A 16 -9.85 13.04 -23.86
CA ILE A 16 -10.47 12.98 -22.53
C ILE A 16 -10.55 11.54 -21.99
N LEU A 17 -10.71 10.55 -22.87
CA LEU A 17 -10.80 9.14 -22.48
C LEU A 17 -9.45 8.49 -22.09
N VAL A 18 -8.33 9.14 -22.36
CA VAL A 18 -6.99 8.59 -22.07
C VAL A 18 -6.47 8.94 -20.67
N PHE A 19 -7.08 9.90 -19.98
CA PHE A 19 -6.73 10.20 -18.59
C PHE A 19 -7.34 9.18 -17.61
N LYS A 20 -6.86 7.94 -17.69
CA LYS A 20 -6.91 7.07 -16.52
C LYS A 20 -5.81 7.57 -15.61
N SER A 21 -6.19 8.12 -14.46
CA SER A 21 -5.24 8.36 -13.38
C SER A 21 -4.61 7.02 -13.01
N THR A 22 -3.37 6.82 -13.40
CA THR A 22 -2.57 5.70 -12.89
C THR A 22 -2.12 6.08 -11.49
N GLU A 23 -3.01 5.97 -10.53
CA GLU A 23 -2.60 6.00 -9.13
C GLU A 23 -1.80 4.73 -8.89
N ALA A 24 -0.49 4.89 -8.71
CA ALA A 24 0.41 3.76 -8.49
C ALA A 24 0.09 3.06 -7.16
N HIS A 25 -0.34 3.82 -6.14
CA HIS A 25 -0.73 3.33 -4.84
C HIS A 25 -1.86 4.18 -4.28
N GLN A 26 -2.86 3.53 -3.69
CA GLN A 26 -3.90 4.21 -2.94
C GLN A 26 -3.36 4.60 -1.55
N PRO A 27 -3.27 5.90 -1.20
CA PRO A 27 -2.81 6.31 0.11
C PRO A 27 -3.88 6.03 1.16
N VAL A 28 -3.47 5.44 2.27
CA VAL A 28 -4.33 5.13 3.42
C VAL A 28 -3.65 5.61 4.69
N LEU A 29 -4.36 6.39 5.50
CA LEU A 29 -3.88 6.80 6.81
C LEU A 29 -4.46 5.86 7.88
N ASN A 30 -3.61 5.07 8.50
CA ASN A 30 -3.97 4.30 9.68
C ASN A 30 -3.68 5.13 10.93
N SER A 31 -4.68 5.89 11.35
CA SER A 31 -4.66 6.67 12.61
C SER A 31 -5.24 5.90 13.79
N GLU A 32 -5.80 4.74 13.53
CA GLU A 32 -6.44 3.91 14.55
C GLU A 32 -5.40 3.16 15.37
N LYS A 33 -5.78 2.83 16.60
CA LYS A 33 -4.94 2.05 17.51
C LYS A 33 -5.13 0.54 17.27
N SER A 34 -5.00 0.11 16.03
CA SER A 34 -5.15 -1.30 15.60
C SER A 34 -3.91 -2.13 15.99
N ASN A 35 -3.62 -2.18 17.28
CA ASN A 35 -2.35 -2.72 17.77
C ASN A 35 -2.55 -4.07 18.46
N SER A 36 -3.67 -4.75 18.21
CA SER A 36 -3.90 -6.09 18.73
C SER A 36 -4.38 -7.06 17.66
N VAL A 37 -4.21 -8.33 17.93
CA VAL A 37 -4.67 -9.41 17.05
C VAL A 37 -6.20 -9.45 16.98
N GLU A 38 -6.87 -9.05 18.07
CA GLU A 38 -8.33 -9.03 18.18
C GLU A 38 -8.94 -7.85 17.41
N GLU A 39 -8.20 -6.74 17.30
CA GLU A 39 -8.62 -5.52 16.61
C GLU A 39 -7.57 -5.08 15.57
N PRO A 40 -7.34 -5.89 14.54
CA PRO A 40 -6.39 -5.53 13.49
C PRO A 40 -6.96 -4.48 12.54
N TYR A 41 -6.10 -3.75 11.85
CA TYR A 41 -6.52 -2.92 10.73
C TYR A 41 -6.93 -3.81 9.55
N ILE A 42 -8.17 -3.68 9.10
CA ILE A 42 -8.68 -4.45 7.97
C ILE A 42 -8.27 -3.78 6.66
N ILE A 43 -7.54 -4.50 5.83
CA ILE A 43 -7.19 -4.05 4.48
C ILE A 43 -8.31 -4.45 3.52
N GLU A 44 -9.13 -3.49 3.13
CA GLU A 44 -10.14 -3.68 2.11
C GLU A 44 -9.50 -3.72 0.73
N GLU A 45 -10.11 -4.45 -0.21
CA GLU A 45 -9.64 -4.59 -1.60
C GLU A 45 -8.13 -4.88 -1.68
N PRO A 46 -7.68 -6.04 -1.16
CA PRO A 46 -6.25 -6.35 -1.04
C PRO A 46 -5.51 -6.49 -2.38
N GLU A 47 -6.24 -6.63 -3.47
CA GLU A 47 -5.71 -6.63 -4.85
C GLU A 47 -5.32 -5.23 -5.34
N VAL A 48 -5.81 -4.18 -4.69
CA VAL A 48 -5.44 -2.79 -4.99
C VAL A 48 -4.21 -2.41 -4.19
N SER A 49 -3.18 -1.93 -4.89
CA SER A 49 -1.94 -1.49 -4.23
C SER A 49 -2.19 -0.30 -3.31
N LYS A 50 -1.77 -0.41 -2.06
CA LYS A 50 -1.97 0.61 -1.03
C LYS A 50 -0.64 1.04 -0.42
N ALA A 51 -0.54 2.33 -0.12
CA ALA A 51 0.50 2.89 0.72
C ALA A 51 -0.11 3.27 2.08
N ILE A 52 0.13 2.46 3.09
CA ILE A 52 -0.44 2.65 4.42
C ILE A 52 0.55 3.45 5.26
N PHE A 53 0.11 4.63 5.70
CA PHE A 53 0.85 5.50 6.59
C PHE A 53 0.41 5.26 8.03
N ALA A 54 1.34 4.92 8.89
CA ALA A 54 1.09 4.65 10.30
C ALA A 54 2.26 5.10 11.17
N GLU A 55 1.98 5.45 12.41
CA GLU A 55 2.99 5.78 13.42
C GLU A 55 3.20 4.59 14.34
N LEU A 56 4.44 4.07 14.41
CA LEU A 56 4.81 3.04 15.36
C LEU A 56 5.26 3.67 16.68
N LYS A 57 4.61 3.31 17.77
CA LYS A 57 4.89 3.82 19.14
C LYS A 57 5.54 2.77 20.05
N GLY A 58 6.24 1.81 19.46
CA GLY A 58 6.91 0.75 20.21
C GLY A 58 6.10 -0.55 20.30
N GLU A 59 4.86 -0.54 19.83
CA GLU A 59 4.00 -1.71 19.75
C GLU A 59 3.86 -2.17 18.30
N PRO A 60 3.66 -3.47 18.04
CA PRO A 60 3.43 -3.97 16.70
C PRO A 60 2.08 -3.50 16.16
N HIS A 61 1.99 -3.33 14.84
CA HIS A 61 0.73 -3.09 14.16
C HIS A 61 0.27 -4.38 13.47
N TYR A 62 -1.00 -4.69 13.61
CA TYR A 62 -1.63 -5.86 13.03
C TYR A 62 -2.53 -5.44 11.87
N TYR A 63 -2.37 -6.12 10.75
CA TYR A 63 -3.15 -5.92 9.53
C TYR A 63 -3.79 -7.24 9.15
N ARG A 64 -5.07 -7.20 8.82
CA ARG A 64 -5.80 -8.37 8.37
C ARG A 64 -6.24 -8.21 6.93
N ILE A 65 -6.07 -9.26 6.17
CA ILE A 65 -6.48 -9.36 4.77
C ILE A 65 -7.44 -10.53 4.64
N ASP A 66 -8.66 -10.23 4.21
CA ASP A 66 -9.67 -11.23 3.88
C ASP A 66 -9.89 -11.19 2.36
N SER A 67 -9.75 -12.33 1.68
CA SER A 67 -9.99 -12.44 0.25
C SER A 67 -10.61 -13.78 -0.13
N ASN A 68 -11.63 -13.74 -0.97
CA ASN A 68 -12.28 -14.92 -1.53
C ASN A 68 -11.60 -15.40 -2.81
N THR A 69 -10.62 -14.67 -3.32
CA THR A 69 -9.90 -14.96 -4.54
C THR A 69 -8.40 -15.04 -4.29
N LYS A 70 -7.71 -15.86 -5.09
CA LYS A 70 -6.24 -15.92 -5.05
C LYS A 70 -5.69 -14.65 -5.69
N PHE A 71 -4.75 -14.02 -5.02
CA PHE A 71 -4.00 -12.88 -5.53
C PHE A 71 -2.52 -12.99 -5.16
N LYS A 72 -1.68 -12.24 -5.88
CA LYS A 72 -0.25 -12.16 -5.57
C LYS A 72 -0.05 -11.12 -4.46
N PHE A 73 0.31 -11.61 -3.29
CA PHE A 73 0.60 -10.75 -2.14
C PHE A 73 2.02 -10.15 -2.26
N TYR A 74 2.10 -8.85 -2.03
CA TYR A 74 3.34 -8.12 -1.85
C TYR A 74 3.19 -7.19 -0.66
N ALA A 75 4.17 -7.18 0.23
CA ALA A 75 4.23 -6.23 1.33
C ALA A 75 5.67 -5.76 1.54
N GLY A 76 5.81 -4.53 1.91
CA GLY A 76 7.09 -3.91 2.24
C GLY A 76 6.90 -2.81 3.26
N ILE A 77 7.96 -2.49 3.99
CA ILE A 77 7.97 -1.38 4.93
C ILE A 77 8.97 -0.35 4.41
N THR A 78 8.53 0.90 4.38
CA THR A 78 9.37 2.05 4.08
C THR A 78 9.32 3.03 5.24
N THR A 79 10.44 3.66 5.55
CA THR A 79 10.51 4.70 6.57
C THR A 79 11.08 5.97 5.95
N PRO A 80 10.58 7.15 6.35
CA PRO A 80 11.16 8.40 5.88
C PRO A 80 12.60 8.53 6.38
N LYS A 81 13.49 8.98 5.50
CA LYS A 81 14.84 9.41 5.90
C LYS A 81 14.72 10.78 6.53
N ILE A 82 15.04 10.88 7.80
CA ILE A 82 15.10 12.15 8.52
C ILE A 82 16.58 12.47 8.77
N ASP A 83 17.04 13.63 8.31
CA ASP A 83 18.40 14.08 8.52
C ASP A 83 18.71 14.16 10.03
N ASN A 84 19.88 13.67 10.40
CA ASN A 84 20.33 13.54 11.79
C ASN A 84 19.57 12.53 12.68
N CYS A 85 18.71 11.70 12.09
CA CYS A 85 18.10 10.60 12.81
C CYS A 85 18.68 9.27 12.30
N PRO A 86 19.57 8.62 13.05
CA PRO A 86 20.11 7.34 12.62
C PRO A 86 19.00 6.27 12.62
N LEU A 87 18.88 5.52 11.53
CA LEU A 87 18.01 4.35 11.44
C LEU A 87 18.61 3.21 12.27
N THR A 88 18.38 3.25 13.56
CA THR A 88 18.85 2.23 14.49
C THR A 88 17.79 1.17 14.79
N LYS A 89 16.56 1.36 14.29
CA LYS A 89 15.45 0.45 14.58
C LYS A 89 15.21 -0.51 13.43
N LYS A 90 15.06 -1.77 13.79
CA LYS A 90 14.61 -2.83 12.89
C LYS A 90 13.07 -2.81 12.83
N PHE A 91 12.52 -3.02 11.65
CA PHE A 91 11.08 -3.12 11.43
C PHE A 91 10.77 -4.49 10.83
N PRO A 92 10.68 -5.54 11.65
CA PRO A 92 10.35 -6.88 11.14
C PRO A 92 8.93 -6.92 10.63
N LEU A 93 8.70 -7.75 9.61
CA LEU A 93 7.41 -8.04 9.03
C LEU A 93 7.17 -9.54 9.08
N ASP A 94 6.17 -9.95 9.81
CA ASP A 94 5.73 -11.33 9.88
C ASP A 94 4.39 -11.47 9.13
N VAL A 95 4.29 -12.51 8.30
CA VAL A 95 3.05 -12.89 7.62
C VAL A 95 2.56 -14.19 8.23
N LEU A 96 1.34 -14.16 8.74
CA LEU A 96 0.70 -15.28 9.41
C LEU A 96 -0.49 -15.77 8.58
N ASP A 97 -0.86 -17.02 8.73
CA ASP A 97 -2.11 -17.55 8.19
C ASP A 97 -3.30 -17.32 9.15
N SER A 98 -4.45 -17.88 8.82
CA SER A 98 -5.67 -17.76 9.64
C SER A 98 -5.57 -18.42 11.01
N ASP A 99 -4.64 -19.36 11.19
CA ASP A 99 -4.39 -20.07 12.44
C ASP A 99 -3.23 -19.45 13.24
N PHE A 100 -2.77 -18.26 12.79
CA PHE A 100 -1.62 -17.51 13.33
C PHE A 100 -0.28 -18.24 13.20
N GLU A 101 -0.18 -19.20 12.29
CA GLU A 101 1.08 -19.85 11.98
C GLU A 101 1.91 -18.98 11.03
N LEU A 102 3.22 -18.96 11.27
CA LEU A 102 4.14 -18.12 10.51
C LEU A 102 4.36 -18.66 9.09
N ILE A 103 3.90 -17.91 8.08
CA ILE A 103 4.14 -18.24 6.66
C ILE A 103 5.47 -17.65 6.18
N LYS A 104 5.76 -16.39 6.53
CA LYS A 104 6.92 -15.65 6.06
C LYS A 104 7.38 -14.63 7.07
N LYS A 105 8.69 -14.51 7.21
CA LYS A 105 9.34 -13.51 8.07
C LYS A 105 10.37 -12.69 7.30
N LYS A 106 10.39 -11.40 7.57
CA LYS A 106 11.46 -10.47 7.20
C LYS A 106 12.00 -9.80 8.45
N ASP A 107 13.31 -9.84 8.64
CA ASP A 107 14.00 -9.36 9.83
C ASP A 107 14.04 -7.81 9.96
N GLY A 108 13.81 -7.11 8.87
CA GLY A 108 13.84 -5.64 8.83
C GLY A 108 15.23 -5.02 8.99
N GLU A 109 16.28 -5.81 8.82
CA GLU A 109 17.68 -5.35 9.01
C GLU A 109 18.27 -4.66 7.79
N ASN A 110 17.76 -4.99 6.59
CA ASN A 110 18.31 -4.52 5.33
C ASN A 110 17.31 -3.63 4.60
N PHE A 111 17.41 -2.34 4.81
CA PHE A 111 16.67 -1.35 4.04
C PHE A 111 17.53 -0.86 2.87
N ASN A 112 17.07 -1.10 1.65
CA ASN A 112 17.63 -0.42 0.49
C ASN A 112 17.02 0.98 0.40
N TRP A 113 17.86 1.98 0.42
CA TRP A 113 17.45 3.34 0.16
C TRP A 113 17.16 3.52 -1.34
N TRP A 114 16.01 4.05 -1.64
CA TRP A 114 15.75 4.63 -2.94
C TRP A 114 16.15 6.10 -2.89
N PRO A 115 17.00 6.56 -3.85
CA PRO A 115 17.40 7.96 -3.92
C PRO A 115 16.23 8.88 -4.29
#